data_a6d4e63d1386c4f3f1ab7798f7100206
#
_entry.id   a6d4e63d1386c4f3f1ab7798f7100206
#
_cell.length_a   1.000
_cell.length_b   1.000
_cell.length_c   1.000
_cell.angle_alpha   90.00
_cell.angle_beta   90.00
_cell.angle_gamma   90.00
#
_symmetry.space_group_name_H-M   'P 1'
#
loop_
_entity.id
_entity.type
_entity.pdbx_description
1 polymer ?
#
loop_
_entity_poly.entity_id
_entity_poly.type
_entity_poly.pdbx_seq_one_letter_code
_entity_poly.pdbx_strand_id
1 'polypeptide(L)'
;MQNMITMVTVTDMDRSVRFYRDTLGLKLRFQTPDWSEFDMGSTTLALHGGGVAAPPSGGREQIAGRASIGFTVDNVEKIYQELKAKGVRSVMPPTQREGEGIILTVFIDPDGLPVSFAQVVAK
;
A
#
# COMPACT_ATOMS: atom_id res chain seq x y z
N MET A 1 17.63 2.39 -19.30
CA MET A 1 16.75 2.34 -18.09
C MET A 1 17.19 1.17 -17.23
N GLN A 2 17.36 1.38 -15.95
CA GLN A 2 17.86 0.34 -15.05
C GLN A 2 16.76 -0.20 -14.14
N ASN A 3 16.46 0.49 -13.08
CA ASN A 3 15.54 0.01 -12.07
C ASN A 3 14.37 0.97 -11.91
N MET A 4 13.21 0.41 -11.58
CA MET A 4 12.05 1.22 -11.25
C MET A 4 11.91 1.28 -9.72
N ILE A 5 11.73 2.49 -9.20
CA ILE A 5 11.46 2.72 -7.79
C ILE A 5 10.03 3.26 -7.67
N THR A 6 9.23 2.67 -6.79
CA THR A 6 7.94 3.25 -6.43
C THR A 6 8.16 4.22 -5.28
N MET A 7 7.79 5.47 -5.47
CA MET A 7 7.98 6.50 -4.46
C MET A 7 6.62 7.03 -4.00
N VAL A 8 6.43 7.04 -2.68
CA VAL A 8 5.20 7.54 -2.05
C VAL A 8 5.56 8.74 -1.19
N THR A 9 4.88 9.86 -1.42
CA THR A 9 5.05 11.05 -0.59
C THR A 9 4.22 10.90 0.67
N VAL A 10 4.84 11.19 1.83
CA VAL A 10 4.21 11.00 3.14
C VAL A 10 4.25 12.30 3.94
N THR A 11 3.27 12.49 4.83
CA THR A 11 3.21 13.67 5.70
C THR A 11 4.00 13.48 6.98
N ASP A 12 4.11 12.22 7.47
CA ASP A 12 4.77 11.89 8.73
C ASP A 12 5.60 10.62 8.50
N MET A 13 6.90 10.78 8.37
CA MET A 13 7.80 9.67 8.04
C MET A 13 7.75 8.56 9.09
N ASP A 14 7.80 8.89 10.38
CA ASP A 14 7.79 7.87 11.43
C ASP A 14 6.51 7.05 11.40
N ARG A 15 5.37 7.71 11.23
CA ARG A 15 4.07 7.03 11.17
C ARG A 15 3.99 6.12 9.94
N SER A 16 4.43 6.60 8.80
CA SER A 16 4.39 5.81 7.56
C SER A 16 5.38 4.65 7.60
N VAL A 17 6.58 4.85 8.14
CA VAL A 17 7.53 3.75 8.31
C VAL A 17 6.96 2.68 9.23
N ARG A 18 6.34 3.07 10.35
CA ARG A 18 5.69 2.08 11.23
C ARG A 18 4.59 1.30 10.51
N PHE A 19 3.80 1.96 9.68
CA PHE A 19 2.76 1.28 8.93
C PHE A 19 3.35 0.23 7.98
N TYR A 20 4.29 0.62 7.13
CA TYR A 20 4.84 -0.31 6.13
C TYR A 20 5.73 -1.38 6.77
N ARG A 21 6.51 -1.04 7.78
CA ARG A 21 7.38 -2.00 8.48
C ARG A 21 6.60 -2.90 9.43
N ASP A 22 5.85 -2.31 10.37
CA ASP A 22 5.27 -3.06 11.48
C ASP A 22 3.90 -3.62 11.15
N THR A 23 3.05 -2.85 10.49
CA THR A 23 1.70 -3.29 10.15
C THR A 23 1.69 -4.20 8.93
N LEU A 24 2.40 -3.85 7.87
CA LEU A 24 2.48 -4.66 6.66
C LEU A 24 3.62 -5.67 6.66
N GLY A 25 4.61 -5.50 7.52
CA GLY A 25 5.73 -6.44 7.63
C GLY A 25 6.78 -6.30 6.56
N LEU A 26 6.90 -5.15 5.90
CA LEU A 26 7.90 -4.94 4.87
C LEU A 26 9.29 -4.74 5.50
N LYS A 27 10.32 -5.13 4.77
CA LYS A 27 11.70 -5.04 5.24
C LYS A 27 12.25 -3.64 5.03
N LEU A 28 12.46 -2.92 6.13
CA LEU A 28 13.06 -1.59 6.08
C LEU A 28 14.55 -1.71 5.77
N ARG A 29 15.02 -0.94 4.77
CA ARG A 29 16.43 -0.86 4.43
C ARG A 29 17.12 0.24 5.23
N PHE A 30 16.53 1.43 5.25
CA PHE A 30 16.96 2.54 6.11
C PHE A 30 15.85 3.58 6.20
N GLN A 31 15.97 4.44 7.22
CA GLN A 31 15.03 5.55 7.45
C GLN A 31 15.79 6.85 7.68
N THR A 32 15.36 7.91 7.00
CA THR A 32 15.75 9.29 7.30
C THR A 32 14.49 10.15 7.33
N PRO A 33 14.54 11.38 7.85
CA PRO A 33 13.35 12.24 7.83
C PRO A 33 12.85 12.56 6.42
N ASP A 34 13.73 12.57 5.44
CA ASP A 34 13.40 12.98 4.07
C ASP A 34 13.17 11.83 3.12
N TRP A 35 13.77 10.67 3.38
CA TRP A 35 13.75 9.54 2.46
C TRP A 35 13.99 8.24 3.20
N SER A 36 13.10 7.29 3.00
CA SER A 36 13.25 5.94 3.57
C SER A 36 13.02 4.90 2.48
N GLU A 37 13.65 3.73 2.61
CA GLU A 37 13.52 2.68 1.61
C GLU A 37 13.18 1.35 2.24
N PHE A 38 12.31 0.61 1.54
CA PHE A 38 11.99 -0.77 1.86
C PHE A 38 12.47 -1.68 0.73
N ASP A 39 13.06 -2.81 1.12
CA ASP A 39 13.51 -3.83 0.20
C ASP A 39 12.32 -4.70 -0.22
N MET A 40 11.99 -4.67 -1.50
CA MET A 40 10.91 -5.44 -2.09
C MET A 40 11.43 -6.56 -2.99
N GLY A 41 12.70 -6.96 -2.81
CA GLY A 41 13.35 -7.95 -3.65
C GLY A 41 13.88 -7.32 -4.93
N SER A 42 13.16 -7.47 -6.02
CA SER A 42 13.59 -6.95 -7.33
C SER A 42 13.32 -5.45 -7.51
N THR A 43 12.64 -4.83 -6.57
CA THR A 43 12.33 -3.40 -6.65
C THR A 43 12.42 -2.76 -5.27
N THR A 44 12.22 -1.45 -5.21
CA THR A 44 12.28 -0.66 -3.98
C THR A 44 10.99 0.13 -3.83
N LEU A 45 10.45 0.11 -2.61
CA LEU A 45 9.42 1.07 -2.21
C LEU A 45 10.11 2.16 -1.40
N ALA A 46 10.00 3.40 -1.87
CA ALA A 46 10.59 4.55 -1.18
C ALA A 46 9.50 5.46 -0.62
N LEU A 47 9.77 6.05 0.53
CA LEU A 47 8.92 7.07 1.12
C LEU A 47 9.66 8.41 1.07
N HIS A 48 9.00 9.43 0.51
CA HIS A 48 9.53 10.79 0.42
C HIS A 48 8.84 11.66 1.46
N GLY A 49 9.60 12.23 2.38
CA GLY A 49 9.07 13.10 3.42
C GLY A 49 8.68 14.48 2.91
N GLY A 50 8.07 15.26 3.79
CA GLY A 50 7.72 16.65 3.49
C GLY A 50 6.46 16.84 2.67
N GLY A 51 5.63 15.82 2.54
CA GLY A 51 4.36 15.93 1.85
C GLY A 51 3.36 16.77 2.61
N VAL A 52 2.35 17.27 1.89
CA VAL A 52 1.20 17.94 2.48
C VAL A 52 0.00 17.01 2.41
N ALA A 53 -0.89 17.11 3.40
CA ALA A 53 -2.07 16.26 3.45
C ALA A 53 -2.95 16.50 2.22
N ALA A 54 -3.46 15.41 1.64
CA ALA A 54 -4.41 15.51 0.55
C ALA A 54 -5.72 16.13 1.04
N PRO A 55 -6.40 16.93 0.20
CA PRO A 55 -7.73 17.41 0.57
C PRO A 55 -8.70 16.22 0.72
N PRO A 56 -9.68 16.29 1.62
CA PRO A 56 -10.63 15.21 1.80
C PRO A 56 -11.52 15.08 0.55
N SER A 57 -11.25 14.05 -0.23
CA SER A 57 -11.96 13.81 -1.50
C SER A 57 -12.90 12.60 -1.45
N GLY A 58 -13.03 11.97 -0.29
CA GLY A 58 -13.81 10.75 -0.19
C GLY A 58 -13.09 9.50 -0.73
N GLY A 59 -11.93 9.63 -1.30
CA GLY A 59 -11.00 8.54 -1.59
C GLY A 59 -11.40 7.56 -2.69
N ARG A 60 -12.48 7.81 -3.42
CA ARG A 60 -12.98 6.85 -4.42
C ARG A 60 -12.75 7.26 -5.86
N GLU A 61 -12.25 8.44 -6.08
CA GLU A 61 -12.06 8.96 -7.42
C GLU A 61 -10.77 8.43 -8.03
N GLN A 62 -10.89 7.94 -9.27
CA GLN A 62 -9.73 7.49 -10.05
C GLN A 62 -9.17 8.69 -10.79
N ILE A 63 -8.30 9.44 -10.14
CA ILE A 63 -7.73 10.65 -10.72
C ILE A 63 -6.53 10.27 -11.58
N ALA A 64 -6.55 10.68 -12.84
CA ALA A 64 -5.46 10.41 -13.77
C ALA A 64 -4.15 11.02 -13.26
N GLY A 65 -3.05 10.32 -13.44
CA GLY A 65 -1.74 10.75 -12.99
C GLY A 65 -1.40 10.36 -11.56
N ARG A 66 -2.33 9.74 -10.84
CA ARG A 66 -2.09 9.23 -9.50
C ARG A 66 -1.83 7.74 -9.53
N ALA A 67 -1.06 7.26 -8.55
CA ALA A 67 -0.71 5.86 -8.43
C ALA A 67 -1.18 5.32 -7.09
N SER A 68 -1.30 4.00 -6.98
CA SER A 68 -1.54 3.27 -5.75
C SER A 68 -0.53 2.13 -5.66
N ILE A 69 -0.51 1.44 -4.50
CA ILE A 69 0.38 0.30 -4.29
C ILE A 69 -0.45 -0.97 -4.28
N GLY A 70 0.00 -1.99 -4.98
CA GLY A 70 -0.64 -3.29 -4.95
C GLY A 70 0.36 -4.39 -4.63
N PHE A 71 -0.07 -5.33 -3.77
CA PHE A 71 0.72 -6.51 -3.42
C PHE A 71 -0.03 -7.76 -3.88
N THR A 72 0.72 -8.75 -4.34
CA THR A 72 0.18 -10.09 -4.56
C THR A 72 0.39 -10.89 -3.28
N VAL A 73 -0.66 -11.55 -2.82
CA VAL A 73 -0.64 -12.35 -1.58
C VAL A 73 -1.20 -13.75 -1.84
N ASP A 74 -0.84 -14.69 -0.99
CA ASP A 74 -1.30 -16.07 -1.13
C ASP A 74 -2.73 -16.26 -0.60
N ASN A 75 -3.12 -15.49 0.40
CA ASN A 75 -4.42 -15.62 1.06
C ASN A 75 -4.96 -14.24 1.42
N VAL A 76 -5.81 -13.72 0.56
CA VAL A 76 -6.36 -12.37 0.72
C VAL A 76 -7.27 -12.25 1.93
N GLU A 77 -8.04 -13.29 2.24
CA GLU A 77 -8.94 -13.26 3.40
C GLU A 77 -8.15 -13.15 4.70
N LYS A 78 -7.02 -13.87 4.80
CA LYS A 78 -6.15 -13.80 5.97
C LYS A 78 -5.58 -12.40 6.15
N ILE A 79 -5.08 -11.77 5.08
CA ILE A 79 -4.57 -10.41 5.10
C ILE A 79 -5.68 -9.44 5.53
N TYR A 80 -6.86 -9.60 4.97
CA TYR A 80 -8.00 -8.75 5.31
C TYR A 80 -8.31 -8.81 6.81
N GLN A 81 -8.40 -10.01 7.38
CA GLN A 81 -8.70 -10.18 8.80
C GLN A 81 -7.58 -9.62 9.69
N GLU A 82 -6.32 -9.86 9.33
CA GLU A 82 -5.17 -9.35 10.08
C GLU A 82 -5.13 -7.82 10.11
N LEU A 83 -5.34 -7.18 8.95
CA LEU A 83 -5.29 -5.73 8.87
C LEU A 83 -6.48 -5.08 9.57
N LYS A 84 -7.67 -5.68 9.48
CA LYS A 84 -8.82 -5.21 10.24
C LYS A 84 -8.56 -5.30 11.74
N ALA A 85 -7.99 -6.40 12.21
CA ALA A 85 -7.66 -6.58 13.62
C ALA A 85 -6.65 -5.54 14.11
N LYS A 86 -5.78 -5.06 13.23
CA LYS A 86 -4.81 -4.01 13.54
C LYS A 86 -5.38 -2.60 13.41
N GLY A 87 -6.66 -2.46 13.08
CA GLY A 87 -7.32 -1.17 12.96
C GLY A 87 -7.04 -0.42 11.68
N VAL A 88 -6.52 -1.08 10.64
CA VAL A 88 -6.30 -0.43 9.35
C VAL A 88 -7.65 -0.18 8.67
N ARG A 89 -7.81 1.00 8.09
CA ARG A 89 -9.05 1.39 7.46
C ARG A 89 -9.24 0.65 6.13
N SER A 90 -10.36 -0.08 6.02
CA SER A 90 -10.73 -0.83 4.83
C SER A 90 -11.55 0.04 3.87
N VAL A 91 -11.21 -0.05 2.59
CA VAL A 91 -11.99 0.59 1.51
C VAL A 91 -12.93 -0.43 0.88
N MET A 92 -12.44 -1.67 0.70
CA MET A 92 -13.20 -2.71 0.04
C MET A 92 -12.85 -4.07 0.63
N PRO A 93 -13.85 -4.87 1.08
CA PRO A 93 -13.57 -6.24 1.54
C PRO A 93 -13.14 -7.13 0.37
N PRO A 94 -12.65 -8.36 0.66
CA PRO A 94 -12.28 -9.28 -0.41
C PRO A 94 -13.41 -9.45 -1.42
N THR A 95 -13.11 -9.15 -2.68
CA THR A 95 -14.09 -9.14 -3.76
C THR A 95 -13.48 -9.83 -4.97
N GLN A 96 -14.19 -10.80 -5.52
CA GLN A 96 -13.76 -11.46 -6.74
C GLN A 96 -13.96 -10.53 -7.93
N ARG A 97 -12.88 -10.35 -8.71
CA ARG A 97 -12.92 -9.54 -9.92
C ARG A 97 -13.12 -10.48 -11.11
N GLU A 98 -14.33 -10.51 -11.62
CA GLU A 98 -14.68 -11.36 -12.74
C GLU A 98 -13.85 -11.01 -13.97
N GLY A 99 -13.37 -12.05 -14.66
CA GLY A 99 -12.53 -11.90 -15.84
C GLY A 99 -11.08 -11.55 -15.56
N GLU A 100 -10.73 -11.17 -14.34
CA GLU A 100 -9.35 -10.81 -13.98
C GLU A 100 -8.60 -11.94 -13.28
N GLY A 101 -9.31 -12.96 -12.78
CA GLY A 101 -8.70 -14.11 -12.12
C GLY A 101 -8.06 -13.77 -10.77
N ILE A 102 -8.60 -12.78 -10.07
CA ILE A 102 -8.10 -12.38 -8.76
C ILE A 102 -9.24 -12.14 -7.78
N ILE A 103 -8.90 -12.25 -6.49
CA ILE A 103 -9.72 -11.73 -5.39
C ILE A 103 -8.94 -10.57 -4.79
N LEU A 104 -9.58 -9.43 -4.66
CA LEU A 104 -8.94 -8.17 -4.30
C LEU A 104 -9.54 -7.58 -3.04
N THR A 105 -8.71 -7.10 -2.13
CA THR A 105 -9.13 -6.24 -1.01
C THR A 105 -8.29 -4.95 -1.02
N VAL A 106 -8.87 -3.86 -0.55
CA VAL A 106 -8.19 -2.56 -0.56
C VAL A 106 -8.30 -1.91 0.81
N PHE A 107 -7.17 -1.46 1.30
CA PHE A 107 -7.05 -0.66 2.52
C PHE A 107 -6.41 0.67 2.16
N ILE A 108 -6.33 1.57 3.11
CA ILE A 108 -5.61 2.82 2.91
C ILE A 108 -4.48 2.95 3.93
N ASP A 109 -3.39 3.57 3.50
CA ASP A 109 -2.25 3.85 4.36
C ASP A 109 -2.55 5.07 5.25
N PRO A 110 -1.62 5.48 6.16
CA PRO A 110 -1.87 6.60 7.06
C PRO A 110 -2.18 7.93 6.38
N ASP A 111 -1.76 8.13 5.14
CA ASP A 111 -2.02 9.35 4.37
C ASP A 111 -3.20 9.19 3.40
N GLY A 112 -3.88 8.05 3.43
CA GLY A 112 -5.04 7.80 2.59
C GLY A 112 -4.71 7.22 1.23
N LEU A 113 -3.48 6.77 1.00
CA LEU A 113 -3.12 6.11 -0.25
C LEU A 113 -3.76 4.72 -0.31
N PRO A 114 -4.45 4.37 -1.40
CA PRO A 114 -4.97 3.01 -1.55
C PRO A 114 -3.84 1.98 -1.64
N VAL A 115 -3.97 0.92 -0.84
CA VAL A 115 -3.06 -0.23 -0.87
C VAL A 115 -3.92 -1.46 -1.11
N SER A 116 -3.68 -2.14 -2.21
CA SER A 116 -4.44 -3.31 -2.60
C SER A 116 -3.67 -4.60 -2.34
N PHE A 117 -4.42 -5.66 -2.08
CA PHE A 117 -3.87 -7.01 -1.91
C PHE A 117 -4.69 -7.95 -2.78
N ALA A 118 -4.03 -8.63 -3.69
CA ALA A 118 -4.67 -9.49 -4.66
C ALA A 118 -4.17 -10.92 -4.55
N GLN A 119 -5.11 -11.86 -4.51
CA GLN A 119 -4.83 -13.28 -4.58
C GLN A 119 -5.19 -13.76 -5.98
N VAL A 120 -4.24 -14.40 -6.64
CA VAL A 120 -4.49 -15.00 -7.95
C VAL A 120 -5.29 -16.29 -7.76
N VAL A 121 -6.41 -16.40 -8.48
CA VAL A 121 -7.23 -17.60 -8.50
C VAL A 121 -7.31 -18.12 -9.93
N ALA A 122 -7.71 -19.38 -10.06
CA ALA A 122 -7.88 -19.97 -11.38
C ALA A 122 -8.93 -19.20 -12.17
N LYS A 123 -8.60 -18.91 -13.43
CA LYS A 123 -9.51 -18.26 -14.37
C LYS A 123 -10.55 -19.26 -14.88
#